data_072e2402998aa5a6463a19df75ae7f2e
#
_entry.id   072e2402998aa5a6463a19df75ae7f2e
#
_cell.length_a   1.000
_cell.length_b   1.000
_cell.length_c   1.000
_cell.angle_alpha   90.00
_cell.angle_beta   90.00
_cell.angle_gamma   90.00
#
_symmetry.space_group_name_H-M   'P 1'
#
loop_
_entity.id
_entity.type
_entity.pdbx_description
1 polymer ?
#
loop_
_entity_poly.entity_id
_entity_poly.type
_entity_poly.pdbx_seq_one_letter_code
_entity_poly.pdbx_strand_id
1 'polypeptide(L)'
;NECFYGHEDSHFKRDCPHLTSSTPRGPGPNKSGGADEPSKASGAQLDSMTSKCAYLQVQINGRWVSALLDSGCELTISPAWMVQASQIRPTTQRVLAANGSGIPVLGMARVYARIGREQFAVEGLVSDRVSELMLGIEWLEQNDAWWMFGKGVIRMRGKTYKLSERKQRNVFVQRV
;
A
#
# COMPACT_ATOMS: atom_id res chain seq x y z
N ASN A 1 -7.66 18.92 -12.18
CA ASN A 1 -8.35 17.62 -12.12
C ASN A 1 -9.19 17.46 -13.37
N GLU A 2 -8.56 16.94 -14.40
CA GLU A 2 -9.16 16.74 -15.72
C GLU A 2 -10.05 15.48 -15.71
N CYS A 3 -11.26 15.56 -16.24
CA CYS A 3 -12.14 14.40 -16.39
C CYS A 3 -11.61 13.51 -17.52
N PHE A 4 -11.24 12.29 -17.22
CA PHE A 4 -10.65 11.32 -18.16
C PHE A 4 -11.55 10.96 -19.37
N TYR A 5 -12.86 11.24 -19.29
CA TYR A 5 -13.85 10.94 -20.35
C TYR A 5 -14.30 12.14 -21.17
N GLY A 6 -14.05 13.36 -20.73
CA GLY A 6 -14.51 14.57 -21.40
C GLY A 6 -13.43 15.62 -21.64
N HIS A 7 -12.21 15.44 -21.14
CA HIS A 7 -11.10 16.42 -21.22
C HIS A 7 -11.47 17.84 -20.76
N GLU A 8 -12.45 17.94 -19.85
CA GLU A 8 -12.88 19.21 -19.27
C GLU A 8 -12.56 19.29 -17.78
N ASP A 9 -12.03 20.43 -17.34
CA ASP A 9 -11.54 20.66 -15.98
C ASP A 9 -12.62 20.95 -14.91
N SER A 10 -13.91 20.80 -15.25
CA SER A 10 -15.00 21.40 -14.47
C SER A 10 -15.81 20.43 -13.61
N HIS A 11 -15.58 19.11 -13.67
CA HIS A 11 -16.38 18.14 -12.91
C HIS A 11 -15.65 16.85 -12.55
N PHE A 12 -16.13 16.15 -11.51
CA PHE A 12 -15.60 14.83 -11.13
C PHE A 12 -16.20 13.73 -12.02
N LYS A 13 -15.50 12.60 -12.16
CA LYS A 13 -15.92 11.43 -12.96
C LYS A 13 -17.37 11.00 -12.70
N ARG A 14 -17.84 11.03 -11.45
CA ARG A 14 -19.22 10.65 -11.06
C ARG A 14 -20.29 11.58 -11.62
N ASP A 15 -19.93 12.82 -11.94
CA ASP A 15 -20.86 13.89 -12.37
C ASP A 15 -20.71 14.17 -13.88
N CYS A 16 -20.01 13.28 -14.62
CA CYS A 16 -19.73 13.47 -16.04
C CYS A 16 -21.00 13.21 -16.88
N PRO A 17 -21.47 14.21 -17.67
CA PRO A 17 -22.69 14.06 -18.49
C PRO A 17 -22.58 12.96 -19.55
N HIS A 18 -21.37 12.58 -19.95
CA HIS A 18 -21.16 11.48 -20.89
C HIS A 18 -21.39 10.08 -20.31
N LEU A 19 -21.49 9.96 -18.96
CA LEU A 19 -21.82 8.69 -18.29
C LEU A 19 -23.32 8.51 -18.02
N THR A 20 -24.13 9.55 -18.20
CA THR A 20 -25.58 9.53 -17.89
C THR A 20 -26.49 9.23 -19.10
N SER A 21 -25.91 8.98 -20.28
CA SER A 21 -26.71 8.61 -21.47
C SER A 21 -26.91 7.11 -21.60
N SER A 22 -27.54 6.46 -20.63
CA SER A 22 -28.18 5.16 -20.82
C SER A 22 -29.68 5.40 -20.90
N THR A 23 -30.20 5.26 -22.10
CA THR A 23 -31.59 5.33 -22.58
C THR A 23 -32.60 4.70 -21.62
N PRO A 24 -33.75 5.33 -21.34
CA PRO A 24 -34.84 4.67 -20.62
C PRO A 24 -35.52 3.65 -21.55
N ARG A 25 -35.53 2.39 -21.15
CA ARG A 25 -36.39 1.36 -21.79
C ARG A 25 -37.84 1.62 -21.43
N GLY A 26 -38.64 1.83 -22.44
CA GLY A 26 -40.11 1.89 -22.36
C GLY A 26 -40.73 0.53 -21.95
N PRO A 27 -41.97 0.53 -21.44
CA PRO A 27 -42.62 -0.68 -20.97
C PRO A 27 -43.09 -1.54 -22.15
N GLY A 28 -42.63 -2.78 -22.24
CA GLY A 28 -43.12 -3.79 -23.14
C GLY A 28 -44.13 -4.72 -22.44
N PRO A 29 -45.05 -5.35 -23.20
CA PRO A 29 -46.24 -5.97 -22.64
C PRO A 29 -46.01 -7.35 -21.99
N ASN A 30 -46.78 -7.63 -20.98
CA ASN A 30 -46.96 -8.89 -20.30
C ASN A 30 -47.20 -10.07 -21.24
N LYS A 31 -46.45 -11.17 -21.05
CA LYS A 31 -46.91 -12.52 -21.37
C LYS A 31 -46.56 -13.47 -20.23
N SER A 32 -47.63 -14.08 -19.80
CA SER A 32 -47.77 -15.15 -18.79
C SER A 32 -47.07 -16.44 -19.19
N GLY A 33 -46.59 -17.19 -18.21
CA GLY A 33 -46.60 -18.64 -18.20
C GLY A 33 -45.26 -19.31 -18.45
N GLY A 34 -44.84 -20.13 -17.48
CA GLY A 34 -43.77 -21.12 -17.63
C GLY A 34 -42.99 -21.31 -16.37
N ALA A 35 -43.38 -22.27 -15.56
CA ALA A 35 -42.53 -22.82 -14.49
C ALA A 35 -41.30 -23.42 -15.14
N ASP A 36 -40.13 -23.26 -14.44
CA ASP A 36 -39.24 -24.36 -14.16
C ASP A 36 -37.78 -23.91 -13.98
N GLU A 37 -37.20 -24.53 -13.03
CA GLU A 37 -35.79 -24.75 -12.68
C GLU A 37 -35.00 -23.59 -12.07
N PRO A 38 -34.40 -23.84 -10.90
CA PRO A 38 -33.42 -22.97 -10.31
C PRO A 38 -32.10 -23.17 -11.06
N SER A 39 -31.83 -22.28 -12.00
CA SER A 39 -30.49 -22.17 -12.60
C SER A 39 -29.50 -21.85 -11.49
N LYS A 40 -28.59 -22.80 -11.25
CA LYS A 40 -27.40 -22.66 -10.40
C LYS A 40 -26.72 -21.36 -10.77
N ALA A 41 -26.86 -20.37 -9.87
CA ALA A 41 -25.99 -19.22 -9.89
C ALA A 41 -24.58 -19.75 -9.71
N SER A 42 -23.80 -19.77 -10.80
CA SER A 42 -22.35 -19.89 -10.74
C SER A 42 -21.88 -18.77 -9.83
N GLY A 43 -21.58 -19.13 -8.59
CA GLY A 43 -20.91 -18.24 -7.68
C GLY A 43 -19.59 -17.84 -8.34
N ALA A 44 -19.55 -16.62 -8.86
CA ALA A 44 -18.29 -15.99 -9.17
C ALA A 44 -17.53 -15.98 -7.83
N GLN A 45 -16.61 -16.92 -7.68
CA GLN A 45 -15.58 -16.83 -6.66
C GLN A 45 -14.95 -15.45 -6.86
N LEU A 46 -15.26 -14.51 -5.95
CA LEU A 46 -14.40 -13.37 -5.73
C LEU A 46 -13.08 -13.99 -5.29
N ASP A 47 -12.18 -14.22 -6.25
CA ASP A 47 -10.78 -14.43 -5.94
C ASP A 47 -10.40 -13.27 -5.05
N SER A 48 -10.11 -13.57 -3.79
CA SER A 48 -9.63 -12.61 -2.84
C SER A 48 -8.45 -11.93 -3.52
N MET A 49 -8.62 -10.69 -3.94
CA MET A 49 -7.52 -9.84 -4.39
C MET A 49 -6.63 -9.66 -3.18
N THR A 50 -5.76 -10.64 -2.95
CA THR A 50 -4.70 -10.52 -1.97
C THR A 50 -3.85 -9.35 -2.44
N SER A 51 -4.01 -8.22 -1.78
CA SER A 51 -3.15 -7.06 -1.95
C SER A 51 -1.72 -7.56 -1.77
N LYS A 52 -0.99 -7.68 -2.87
CA LYS A 52 0.40 -8.15 -2.85
C LYS A 52 1.28 -7.01 -2.33
N CYS A 53 1.39 -6.92 -1.02
CA CYS A 53 2.35 -6.02 -0.41
C CYS A 53 3.76 -6.47 -0.77
N ALA A 54 4.59 -5.55 -1.21
CA ALA A 54 5.97 -5.84 -1.58
C ALA A 54 6.92 -5.52 -0.44
N TYR A 55 7.73 -6.49 -0.08
CA TYR A 55 8.70 -6.38 0.99
C TYR A 55 10.12 -6.50 0.45
N LEU A 56 10.98 -5.60 0.89
CA LEU A 56 12.41 -5.65 0.67
C LEU A 56 13.08 -6.26 1.91
N GLN A 57 13.88 -7.31 1.70
CA GLN A 57 14.64 -7.91 2.79
C GLN A 57 15.90 -7.08 3.05
N VAL A 58 16.00 -6.51 4.23
CA VAL A 58 17.10 -5.65 4.64
C VAL A 58 17.73 -6.17 5.93
N GLN A 59 18.98 -5.86 6.18
CA GLN A 59 19.63 -6.17 7.45
C GLN A 59 19.93 -4.88 8.21
N ILE A 60 19.38 -4.74 9.41
CA ILE A 60 19.57 -3.60 10.31
C ILE A 60 20.11 -4.12 11.64
N ASN A 61 21.21 -3.56 12.12
CA ASN A 61 21.87 -4.00 13.35
C ASN A 61 22.11 -5.52 13.41
N GLY A 62 22.51 -6.11 12.25
CA GLY A 62 22.76 -7.54 12.14
C GLY A 62 21.51 -8.44 12.03
N ARG A 63 20.31 -7.89 12.16
CA ARG A 63 19.03 -8.64 12.07
C ARG A 63 18.38 -8.46 10.71
N TRP A 64 17.80 -9.55 10.19
CA TRP A 64 16.98 -9.48 8.97
C TRP A 64 15.61 -8.91 9.27
N VAL A 65 15.21 -7.93 8.49
CA VAL A 65 13.94 -7.20 8.60
C VAL A 65 13.27 -7.17 7.24
N SER A 66 11.98 -7.46 7.21
CA SER A 66 11.15 -7.24 6.03
C SER A 66 10.63 -5.81 6.06
N ALA A 67 11.13 -4.99 5.15
CA ALA A 67 10.70 -3.60 5.02
C ALA A 67 9.59 -3.49 3.96
N LEU A 68 8.45 -2.96 4.33
CA LEU A 68 7.33 -2.69 3.43
C LEU A 68 7.69 -1.53 2.52
N LEU A 69 7.54 -1.69 1.21
CA LEU A 69 7.57 -0.59 0.26
C LEU A 69 6.18 0.07 0.23
N ASP A 70 6.10 1.31 0.68
CA ASP A 70 4.84 2.03 0.78
C ASP A 70 4.91 3.37 0.06
N SER A 71 4.58 3.35 -1.24
CA SER A 71 4.53 4.56 -2.06
C SER A 71 3.34 5.48 -1.72
N GLY A 72 2.43 5.04 -0.88
CA GLY A 72 1.33 5.85 -0.36
C GLY A 72 1.70 6.61 0.92
N CYS A 73 2.82 6.27 1.54
CA CYS A 73 3.35 6.98 2.70
C CYS A 73 4.44 7.95 2.26
N GLU A 74 4.29 9.24 2.59
CA GLU A 74 5.28 10.27 2.23
C GLU A 74 6.62 10.02 2.92
N LEU A 75 6.59 9.73 4.22
CA LEU A 75 7.76 9.55 5.04
C LEU A 75 7.98 8.08 5.43
N THR A 76 9.23 7.70 5.63
CA THR A 76 9.58 6.42 6.22
C THR A 76 9.19 6.38 7.69
N ILE A 77 8.61 5.26 8.15
CA ILE A 77 8.24 5.03 9.54
C ILE A 77 8.91 3.76 10.04
N SER A 78 9.65 3.89 11.13
CA SER A 78 10.38 2.79 11.77
C SER A 78 9.71 2.39 13.09
N PRO A 79 9.59 1.10 13.39
CA PRO A 79 9.18 0.65 14.73
C PRO A 79 10.22 1.05 15.78
N ALA A 80 9.77 1.42 16.98
CA ALA A 80 10.64 1.85 18.06
C ALA A 80 11.70 0.79 18.45
N TRP A 81 11.36 -0.51 18.33
CA TRP A 81 12.29 -1.61 18.67
C TRP A 81 13.52 -1.71 17.76
N MET A 82 13.51 -1.05 16.60
CA MET A 82 14.65 -1.04 15.66
C MET A 82 15.72 -0.01 16.00
N VAL A 83 15.40 0.95 16.86
CA VAL A 83 16.18 2.14 17.12
C VAL A 83 16.51 2.21 18.61
N GLN A 84 17.75 2.57 18.94
CA GLN A 84 18.08 2.86 20.34
C GLN A 84 17.47 4.21 20.74
N ALA A 85 16.96 4.30 21.97
CA ALA A 85 16.32 5.52 22.46
C ALA A 85 17.23 6.77 22.36
N SER A 86 18.52 6.60 22.55
CA SER A 86 19.54 7.65 22.41
C SER A 86 19.71 8.18 20.97
N GLN A 87 19.24 7.44 19.96
CA GLN A 87 19.32 7.83 18.56
C GLN A 87 18.07 8.59 18.08
N ILE A 88 17.02 8.62 18.92
CA ILE A 88 15.77 9.29 18.58
C ILE A 88 15.92 10.79 18.86
N ARG A 89 15.76 11.60 17.82
CA ARG A 89 15.82 13.06 17.89
C ARG A 89 14.39 13.62 17.92
N PRO A 90 14.11 14.67 18.68
CA PRO A 90 12.81 15.32 18.67
C PRO A 90 12.39 15.75 17.26
N THR A 91 11.09 15.72 16.99
CA THR A 91 10.49 16.19 15.74
C THR A 91 9.15 16.86 16.01
N THR A 92 8.77 17.80 15.15
CA THR A 92 7.43 18.40 15.12
C THR A 92 6.52 17.75 14.07
N GLN A 93 7.06 16.82 13.29
CA GLN A 93 6.31 16.15 12.24
C GLN A 93 5.19 15.28 12.82
N ARG A 94 4.07 15.23 12.11
CA ARG A 94 2.89 14.44 12.47
C ARG A 94 2.57 13.50 11.33
N VAL A 95 2.10 12.32 11.68
CA VAL A 95 1.64 11.31 10.70
C VAL A 95 0.16 11.07 10.91
N LEU A 96 -0.56 11.03 9.81
CA LEU A 96 -1.95 10.60 9.79
C LEU A 96 -2.04 9.27 9.04
N ALA A 97 -2.77 8.33 9.60
CA ALA A 97 -3.16 7.12 8.90
C ALA A 97 -4.20 7.47 7.81
N ALA A 98 -4.41 6.57 6.86
CA ALA A 98 -5.35 6.76 5.75
C ALA A 98 -6.81 7.06 6.20
N ASN A 99 -7.19 6.66 7.40
CA ASN A 99 -8.48 6.97 8.02
C ASN A 99 -8.51 8.32 8.75
N GLY A 100 -7.43 9.11 8.66
CA GLY A 100 -7.30 10.41 9.31
C GLY A 100 -6.89 10.36 10.78
N SER A 101 -6.73 9.19 11.38
CA SER A 101 -6.25 9.09 12.78
C SER A 101 -4.77 9.41 12.88
N GLY A 102 -4.38 10.13 13.94
CA GLY A 102 -2.97 10.44 14.22
C GLY A 102 -2.19 9.19 14.65
N ILE A 103 -1.01 8.99 14.08
CA ILE A 103 -0.06 7.98 14.54
C ILE A 103 0.91 8.68 15.52
N PRO A 104 1.00 8.24 16.78
CA PRO A 104 1.97 8.78 17.73
C PRO A 104 3.41 8.61 17.22
N VAL A 105 4.19 9.68 17.29
CA VAL A 105 5.59 9.72 16.87
C VAL A 105 6.47 10.03 18.08
N LEU A 106 7.47 9.19 18.30
CA LEU A 106 8.46 9.36 19.37
C LEU A 106 9.57 10.35 18.99
N GLY A 107 9.81 10.51 17.68
CA GLY A 107 10.85 11.37 17.12
C GLY A 107 11.31 10.89 15.74
N MET A 108 12.46 11.36 15.31
CA MET A 108 13.14 10.91 14.09
C MET A 108 14.42 10.16 14.44
N ALA A 109 14.77 9.18 13.63
CA ALA A 109 16.07 8.52 13.73
C ALA A 109 16.61 8.15 12.34
N ARG A 110 17.93 7.98 12.29
CA ARG A 110 18.63 7.45 11.12
C ARG A 110 19.27 6.12 11.50
N VAL A 111 18.96 5.09 10.74
CA VAL A 111 19.60 3.77 10.82
C VAL A 111 20.20 3.42 9.45
N TYR A 112 21.05 2.40 9.44
CA TYR A 112 21.64 1.91 8.20
C TYR A 112 21.14 0.51 7.90
N ALA A 113 20.50 0.37 6.74
CA ALA A 113 20.04 -0.90 6.21
C ALA A 113 21.06 -1.46 5.22
N ARG A 114 21.47 -2.70 5.39
CA ARG A 114 22.27 -3.42 4.40
C ARG A 114 21.36 -4.25 3.51
N ILE A 115 21.53 -4.10 2.19
CA ILE A 115 20.81 -4.86 1.18
C ILE A 115 21.86 -5.49 0.27
N GLY A 116 22.02 -6.81 0.35
CA GLY A 116 23.14 -7.48 -0.29
C GLY A 116 24.47 -6.98 0.25
N ARG A 117 25.28 -6.36 -0.61
CA ARG A 117 26.60 -5.79 -0.24
C ARG A 117 26.57 -4.28 -0.04
N GLU A 118 25.43 -3.65 -0.21
CA GLU A 118 25.28 -2.19 -0.16
C GLU A 118 24.64 -1.74 1.14
N GLN A 119 25.00 -0.52 1.54
CA GLN A 119 24.46 0.14 2.72
C GLN A 119 23.63 1.35 2.29
N PHE A 120 22.43 1.43 2.84
CA PHE A 120 21.45 2.50 2.60
C PHE A 120 21.15 3.20 3.92
N ALA A 121 21.21 4.52 3.91
CA ALA A 121 20.67 5.28 5.03
C ALA A 121 19.14 5.20 5.00
N VAL A 122 18.54 4.94 6.14
CA VAL A 122 17.10 4.95 6.35
C VAL A 122 16.84 5.97 7.45
N GLU A 123 16.39 7.13 7.07
CA GLU A 123 15.96 8.19 7.98
C GLU A 123 14.44 8.25 7.97
N GLY A 124 13.83 8.37 9.14
CA GLY A 124 12.38 8.39 9.22
C GLY A 124 11.88 8.61 10.63
N LEU A 125 10.57 8.66 10.72
CA LEU A 125 9.86 8.79 11.99
C LEU A 125 9.89 7.48 12.76
N VAL A 126 9.93 7.58 14.07
CA VAL A 126 9.92 6.43 14.98
C VAL A 126 8.59 6.38 15.72
N SER A 127 7.93 5.23 15.69
CA SER A 127 6.66 5.03 16.39
C SER A 127 6.62 3.68 17.11
N ASP A 128 6.00 3.64 18.27
CA ASP A 128 5.68 2.41 19.01
C ASP A 128 4.38 1.75 18.54
N ARG A 129 3.65 2.41 17.63
CA ARG A 129 2.37 1.94 17.09
C ARG A 129 2.51 1.19 15.77
N VAL A 130 3.69 1.19 15.17
CA VAL A 130 3.96 0.42 13.96
C VAL A 130 4.80 -0.80 14.32
N SER A 131 4.51 -1.93 13.68
CA SER A 131 5.18 -3.21 13.94
C SER A 131 6.27 -3.54 12.91
N GLU A 132 6.25 -2.88 11.76
CA GLU A 132 7.16 -3.13 10.64
C GLU A 132 7.75 -1.83 10.08
N LEU A 133 8.92 -1.93 9.47
CA LEU A 133 9.55 -0.81 8.77
C LEU A 133 8.78 -0.53 7.49
N MET A 134 8.32 0.72 7.33
CA MET A 134 7.63 1.22 6.14
C MET A 134 8.55 2.21 5.43
N LEU A 135 9.00 1.87 4.23
CA LEU A 135 9.86 2.72 3.40
C LEU A 135 8.95 3.61 2.54
N GLY A 136 8.86 4.88 2.89
CA GLY A 136 8.03 5.87 2.23
C GLY A 136 8.59 6.36 0.90
N ILE A 137 7.80 7.19 0.19
CA ILE A 137 8.16 7.72 -1.12
C ILE A 137 9.45 8.52 -1.09
N GLU A 138 9.68 9.31 -0.03
CA GLU A 138 10.90 10.10 0.14
C GLU A 138 12.16 9.22 0.11
N TRP A 139 12.14 8.08 0.82
CA TRP A 139 13.27 7.14 0.81
C TRP A 139 13.46 6.48 -0.56
N LEU A 140 12.34 6.14 -1.24
CA LEU A 140 12.39 5.56 -2.58
C LEU A 140 13.01 6.53 -3.58
N GLU A 141 12.63 7.80 -3.56
CA GLU A 141 13.17 8.86 -4.41
C GLU A 141 14.65 9.11 -4.13
N GLN A 142 15.07 9.23 -2.87
CA GLN A 142 16.46 9.43 -2.47
C GLN A 142 17.40 8.30 -2.95
N ASN A 143 16.84 7.10 -3.18
CA ASN A 143 17.61 5.95 -3.65
C ASN A 143 17.39 5.64 -5.14
N ASP A 144 16.80 6.57 -5.91
CA ASP A 144 16.53 6.39 -7.35
C ASP A 144 15.84 5.04 -7.62
N ALA A 145 14.74 4.79 -6.88
CA ALA A 145 14.08 3.51 -6.85
C ALA A 145 13.11 3.35 -8.03
N TRP A 146 13.32 2.28 -8.80
CA TRP A 146 12.43 1.86 -9.88
C TRP A 146 11.75 0.56 -9.50
N TRP A 147 10.49 0.63 -9.19
CA TRP A 147 9.71 -0.54 -8.81
C TRP A 147 9.07 -1.20 -10.04
N MET A 148 9.52 -2.40 -10.35
CA MET A 148 8.99 -3.20 -11.46
C MET A 148 7.98 -4.23 -10.93
N PHE A 149 6.74 -3.80 -10.74
CA PHE A 149 5.65 -4.59 -10.13
C PHE A 149 5.50 -5.98 -10.76
N GLY A 150 5.39 -6.06 -12.09
CA GLY A 150 5.20 -7.33 -12.80
C GLY A 150 6.36 -8.31 -12.68
N LYS A 151 7.55 -7.84 -12.31
CA LYS A 151 8.75 -8.68 -12.12
C LYS A 151 9.04 -8.99 -10.66
N GLY A 152 8.35 -8.37 -9.72
CA GLY A 152 8.60 -8.51 -8.28
C GLY A 152 10.01 -8.08 -7.88
N VAL A 153 10.54 -7.02 -8.49
CA VAL A 153 11.87 -6.50 -8.20
C VAL A 153 11.86 -4.97 -8.10
N ILE A 154 12.82 -4.44 -7.37
CA ILE A 154 13.12 -3.02 -7.30
C ILE A 154 14.56 -2.78 -7.75
N ARG A 155 14.77 -1.77 -8.57
CA ARG A 155 16.10 -1.30 -8.96
C ARG A 155 16.41 -0.04 -8.17
N MET A 156 17.55 0.00 -7.51
CA MET A 156 18.03 1.15 -6.74
C MET A 156 19.52 1.33 -6.99
N ARG A 157 19.97 2.57 -7.23
CA ARG A 157 21.38 2.91 -7.52
C ARG A 157 22.02 1.98 -8.56
N GLY A 158 21.24 1.65 -9.61
CA GLY A 158 21.71 0.80 -10.70
C GLY A 158 21.71 -0.71 -10.42
N LYS A 159 21.36 -1.17 -9.22
CA LYS A 159 21.29 -2.60 -8.85
C LYS A 159 19.85 -3.04 -8.65
N THR A 160 19.59 -4.31 -8.98
CA THR A 160 18.24 -4.91 -8.86
C THR A 160 18.17 -5.82 -7.65
N TYR A 161 17.11 -5.65 -6.86
CA TYR A 161 16.83 -6.42 -5.66
C TYR A 161 15.49 -7.12 -5.80
N LYS A 162 15.42 -8.39 -5.38
CA LYS A 162 14.19 -9.18 -5.39
C LYS A 162 13.29 -8.76 -4.24
N LEU A 163 12.01 -8.60 -4.51
CA LEU A 163 10.97 -8.36 -3.52
C LEU A 163 10.35 -9.68 -3.07
N SER A 164 9.91 -9.74 -1.84
CA SER A 164 9.13 -10.84 -1.30
C SER A 164 7.69 -10.38 -1.07
N GLU A 165 6.75 -11.29 -1.23
CA GLU A 165 5.36 -11.11 -0.82
C GLU A 165 5.23 -11.46 0.68
N ARG A 166 4.32 -10.82 1.37
CA ARG A 166 3.99 -11.22 2.74
C ARG A 166 3.38 -12.62 2.69
N LYS A 167 4.04 -13.59 3.28
CA LYS A 167 3.36 -14.84 3.63
C LYS A 167 2.34 -14.47 4.70
N GLN A 168 1.04 -14.56 4.39
CA GLN A 168 -0.01 -14.40 5.38
C GLN A 168 0.28 -15.35 6.54
N ARG A 169 0.68 -14.80 7.69
CA ARG A 169 0.50 -15.54 8.94
C ARG A 169 -1.01 -15.61 9.15
N ASN A 170 -1.58 -16.81 9.07
CA ASN A 170 -2.96 -17.03 9.50
C ASN A 170 -3.05 -16.56 10.95
N VAL A 171 -3.57 -15.36 11.14
CA VAL A 171 -3.97 -14.89 12.46
C VAL A 171 -5.28 -15.59 12.74
N PHE A 172 -5.20 -16.70 13.48
CA PHE A 172 -6.39 -17.27 14.10
C PHE A 172 -6.91 -16.23 15.09
N VAL A 173 -7.93 -15.50 14.70
CA VAL A 173 -8.72 -14.71 15.62
C VAL A 173 -9.52 -15.71 16.43
N GLN A 174 -9.03 -16.08 17.61
CA GLN A 174 -9.86 -16.72 18.62
C GLN A 174 -10.93 -15.70 19.02
N ARG A 175 -12.17 -15.96 18.59
CA ARG A 175 -13.33 -15.30 19.16
C ARG A 175 -13.49 -15.83 20.60
N VAL A 176 -13.36 -14.94 21.57
CA VAL A 176 -13.84 -15.13 22.95
C VAL A 176 -15.29 -14.67 22.97
#